data_5b216576ccccecdda7de01899e32655f
#
_entry.id   5b216576ccccecdda7de01899e32655f
#
_cell.length_a   1.000
_cell.length_b   1.000
_cell.length_c   1.000
_cell.angle_alpha   90.00
_cell.angle_beta   90.00
_cell.angle_gamma   90.00
#
_symmetry.space_group_name_H-M   'P 1'
#
loop_
_entity.id
_entity.type
_entity.pdbx_description
1 polymer ?
#
loop_
_entity_poly.entity_id
_entity_poly.type
_entity_poly.pdbx_seq_one_letter_code
_entity_poly.pdbx_strand_id
1 'polypeptide(L)'
;MSNPNEVGKVFNLTGSGGGSGSLKLESLAVKKPPNKTIYKSGESFDPTGMVVEASYGFGLTSEVTGYTVTPSVLTDGVTEVTITYTEGRATKTASTPVTVEKVLVSIEVTTQPTKTVYQYLEGFDPAGMVVTAHFSDGSTAPATGYTHSSAAFSTLGQQAVSLDYTYEGVTKTTSLNVTVKAIEVPVPTQKDAPAYDGGSKSPAWNGYDSVKMAVAGTTDGINAGTYTAKFTLVYGYLFPNGTSEATVDWIIS
;
A
#
# COMPACT_ATOMS: atom_id res chain seq x y z
N MET A 1 -36.22 -32.34 -19.95
CA MET A 1 -35.07 -33.17 -20.38
C MET A 1 -34.34 -33.57 -19.11
N SER A 2 -34.47 -34.84 -18.73
CA SER A 2 -33.93 -35.42 -17.51
C SER A 2 -32.42 -35.49 -17.58
N ASN A 3 -31.77 -35.06 -16.49
CA ASN A 3 -30.32 -35.08 -16.31
C ASN A 3 -29.79 -36.54 -16.33
N PRO A 4 -28.85 -36.93 -17.23
CA PRO A 4 -28.41 -38.33 -17.36
C PRO A 4 -27.46 -38.81 -16.26
N ASN A 5 -27.28 -38.09 -15.15
CA ASN A 5 -26.35 -38.45 -14.08
C ASN A 5 -26.98 -38.90 -12.77
N GLU A 6 -28.28 -39.17 -12.71
CA GLU A 6 -28.88 -39.93 -11.61
C GLU A 6 -28.83 -41.43 -11.91
N VAL A 7 -27.63 -41.98 -11.92
CA VAL A 7 -27.51 -43.45 -11.83
C VAL A 7 -27.48 -43.78 -10.31
N GLY A 8 -28.67 -44.02 -9.76
CA GLY A 8 -28.78 -44.81 -8.57
C GLY A 8 -28.13 -46.18 -8.89
N LYS A 9 -26.92 -46.44 -8.38
CA LYS A 9 -26.22 -47.70 -8.58
C LYS A 9 -27.00 -48.78 -7.87
N VAL A 10 -27.93 -49.43 -8.62
CA VAL A 10 -28.57 -50.67 -8.18
C VAL A 10 -27.53 -51.78 -8.34
N PHE A 11 -26.88 -52.19 -7.28
CA PHE A 11 -26.11 -53.44 -7.28
C PHE A 11 -27.10 -54.59 -7.22
N ASN A 12 -27.33 -55.26 -8.35
CA ASN A 12 -28.10 -56.52 -8.35
C ASN A 12 -27.23 -57.62 -7.72
N LEU A 13 -27.50 -57.90 -6.46
CA LEU A 13 -27.04 -59.15 -5.81
C LEU A 13 -27.93 -60.29 -6.31
N THR A 14 -27.56 -60.96 -7.39
CA THR A 14 -28.16 -62.25 -7.79
C THR A 14 -27.64 -63.37 -6.89
N GLY A 15 -28.13 -63.36 -5.65
CA GLY A 15 -28.01 -64.48 -4.70
C GLY A 15 -29.41 -64.86 -4.28
N SER A 16 -29.76 -66.12 -4.48
CA SER A 16 -31.04 -66.78 -4.17
C SER A 16 -31.50 -66.47 -2.73
N GLY A 17 -32.40 -65.53 -2.54
CA GLY A 17 -32.97 -65.19 -1.25
C GLY A 17 -33.59 -63.83 -1.24
N GLY A 18 -34.93 -63.72 -1.48
CA GLY A 18 -35.67 -62.48 -1.67
C GLY A 18 -35.50 -61.47 -0.53
N GLY A 19 -34.87 -60.41 -0.83
CA GLY A 19 -34.81 -59.17 -0.08
C GLY A 19 -34.07 -58.12 -0.89
N SER A 20 -34.78 -57.15 -1.51
CA SER A 20 -34.20 -55.96 -2.08
C SER A 20 -33.66 -55.09 -0.94
N GLY A 21 -32.47 -55.44 -0.41
CA GLY A 21 -31.75 -54.64 0.56
C GLY A 21 -31.06 -53.52 -0.18
N SER A 22 -31.52 -52.26 -0.04
CA SER A 22 -30.78 -51.09 -0.42
C SER A 22 -29.47 -51.06 0.42
N LEU A 23 -28.33 -50.95 -0.25
CA LEU A 23 -27.03 -50.79 0.45
C LEU A 23 -27.08 -49.51 1.28
N LYS A 24 -26.76 -49.64 2.57
CA LYS A 24 -26.76 -48.47 3.46
C LYS A 24 -25.39 -47.80 3.41
N LEU A 25 -25.38 -46.49 3.21
CA LEU A 25 -24.20 -45.65 3.33
C LEU A 25 -23.64 -45.73 4.76
N GLU A 26 -22.42 -46.23 4.91
CA GLU A 26 -21.77 -46.45 6.23
C GLU A 26 -20.76 -45.40 6.60
N SER A 27 -19.91 -45.00 5.64
CA SER A 27 -18.88 -44.01 5.85
C SER A 27 -18.53 -43.21 4.56
N LEU A 28 -17.81 -42.12 4.75
CA LEU A 28 -17.26 -41.28 3.69
C LEU A 28 -15.77 -41.08 3.99
N ALA A 29 -14.94 -41.06 2.94
CA ALA A 29 -13.51 -40.78 3.07
C ALA A 29 -13.01 -39.96 1.91
N VAL A 30 -12.05 -39.06 2.18
CA VAL A 30 -11.27 -38.39 1.12
C VAL A 30 -10.08 -39.32 0.80
N LYS A 31 -10.11 -39.97 -0.34
CA LYS A 31 -9.05 -40.89 -0.81
C LYS A 31 -7.87 -40.18 -1.44
N LYS A 32 -8.16 -39.06 -2.09
CA LYS A 32 -7.15 -38.19 -2.67
C LYS A 32 -7.52 -36.75 -2.31
N PRO A 33 -6.61 -35.99 -1.70
CA PRO A 33 -6.84 -34.58 -1.41
C PRO A 33 -6.97 -33.77 -2.71
N PRO A 34 -7.51 -32.54 -2.64
CA PRO A 34 -7.54 -31.62 -3.77
C PRO A 34 -6.12 -31.24 -4.21
N ASN A 35 -5.98 -30.79 -5.45
CA ASN A 35 -4.70 -30.34 -5.97
C ASN A 35 -4.19 -29.07 -5.26
N LYS A 36 -5.10 -28.19 -4.78
CA LYS A 36 -4.80 -27.00 -4.01
C LYS A 36 -5.15 -27.22 -2.55
N THR A 37 -4.18 -27.02 -1.67
CA THR A 37 -4.33 -27.17 -0.21
C THR A 37 -3.91 -25.92 0.57
N ILE A 38 -3.28 -24.93 -0.11
CA ILE A 38 -2.87 -23.65 0.46
C ILE A 38 -3.69 -22.55 -0.18
N TYR A 39 -4.32 -21.71 0.62
CA TYR A 39 -5.25 -20.65 0.20
C TYR A 39 -4.91 -19.36 0.91
N LYS A 40 -5.24 -18.24 0.30
CA LYS A 40 -5.27 -16.94 1.00
C LYS A 40 -6.61 -16.75 1.68
N SER A 41 -6.62 -16.04 2.79
CA SER A 41 -7.86 -15.66 3.48
C SER A 41 -8.84 -14.99 2.53
N GLY A 42 -10.09 -15.48 2.49
CA GLY A 42 -11.16 -15.05 1.60
C GLY A 42 -11.27 -15.83 0.29
N GLU A 43 -10.37 -16.76 -0.02
CA GLU A 43 -10.48 -17.60 -1.21
C GLU A 43 -11.55 -18.71 -1.03
N SER A 44 -12.16 -19.10 -2.15
CA SER A 44 -13.08 -20.26 -2.19
C SER A 44 -12.30 -21.58 -2.25
N PHE A 45 -12.80 -22.60 -1.56
CA PHE A 45 -12.25 -23.95 -1.65
C PHE A 45 -12.40 -24.51 -3.07
N ASP A 46 -11.30 -25.06 -3.61
CA ASP A 46 -11.27 -25.69 -4.93
C ASP A 46 -11.13 -27.22 -4.77
N PRO A 47 -12.19 -28.01 -5.05
CA PRO A 47 -12.15 -29.46 -4.93
C PRO A 47 -11.48 -30.15 -6.12
N THR A 48 -10.92 -29.43 -7.08
CA THR A 48 -10.31 -30.00 -8.30
C THR A 48 -9.25 -31.06 -7.94
N GLY A 49 -9.38 -32.26 -8.49
CA GLY A 49 -8.50 -33.39 -8.25
C GLY A 49 -8.78 -34.17 -6.96
N MET A 50 -9.74 -33.74 -6.12
CA MET A 50 -10.15 -34.46 -4.92
C MET A 50 -11.00 -35.70 -5.32
N VAL A 51 -10.72 -36.83 -4.64
CA VAL A 51 -11.49 -38.07 -4.79
C VAL A 51 -12.14 -38.39 -3.46
N VAL A 52 -13.46 -38.48 -3.46
CA VAL A 52 -14.27 -38.83 -2.29
C VAL A 52 -14.90 -40.18 -2.53
N GLU A 53 -14.74 -41.09 -1.59
CA GLU A 53 -15.24 -42.48 -1.63
C GLU A 53 -16.26 -42.70 -0.51
N ALA A 54 -17.42 -43.23 -0.89
CA ALA A 54 -18.43 -43.73 0.04
C ALA A 54 -18.23 -45.23 0.23
N SER A 55 -18.39 -45.69 1.50
CA SER A 55 -18.41 -47.12 1.84
C SER A 55 -19.82 -47.54 2.22
N TYR A 56 -20.17 -48.73 1.77
CA TYR A 56 -21.48 -49.36 1.99
C TYR A 56 -21.31 -50.72 2.68
N GLY A 57 -22.41 -51.29 3.09
CA GLY A 57 -22.43 -52.64 3.67
C GLY A 57 -21.72 -53.67 2.78
N PHE A 58 -21.19 -54.72 3.38
CA PHE A 58 -20.41 -55.80 2.74
C PHE A 58 -19.07 -55.37 2.13
N GLY A 59 -18.48 -54.25 2.60
CA GLY A 59 -17.19 -53.78 2.15
C GLY A 59 -17.17 -53.18 0.74
N LEU A 60 -18.33 -52.82 0.18
CA LEU A 60 -18.42 -52.18 -1.13
C LEU A 60 -18.06 -50.71 -1.00
N THR A 61 -17.33 -50.20 -1.97
CA THR A 61 -16.95 -48.75 -2.06
C THR A 61 -17.27 -48.18 -3.44
N SER A 62 -17.52 -46.88 -3.49
CA SER A 62 -17.74 -46.13 -4.75
C SER A 62 -17.29 -44.70 -4.63
N GLU A 63 -16.62 -44.20 -5.62
CA GLU A 63 -16.41 -42.76 -5.77
C GLU A 63 -17.74 -42.03 -5.90
N VAL A 64 -17.89 -40.90 -5.19
CA VAL A 64 -19.11 -40.10 -5.16
C VAL A 64 -18.84 -38.66 -5.60
N THR A 65 -19.86 -38.10 -6.24
CA THR A 65 -19.95 -36.68 -6.64
C THR A 65 -21.22 -36.09 -6.04
N GLY A 66 -21.41 -34.77 -6.14
CA GLY A 66 -22.62 -34.11 -5.60
C GLY A 66 -22.61 -33.93 -4.09
N TYR A 67 -21.43 -34.05 -3.46
CA TYR A 67 -21.21 -33.68 -2.06
C TYR A 67 -21.18 -32.17 -1.89
N THR A 68 -21.42 -31.68 -0.68
CA THR A 68 -21.22 -30.28 -0.29
C THR A 68 -19.94 -30.11 0.50
N VAL A 69 -19.40 -28.90 0.51
CA VAL A 69 -18.17 -28.54 1.25
C VAL A 69 -18.45 -27.40 2.22
N THR A 70 -17.89 -27.49 3.44
CA THR A 70 -18.07 -26.46 4.47
C THR A 70 -16.78 -26.29 5.28
N PRO A 71 -16.26 -25.06 5.42
CA PRO A 71 -16.69 -23.85 4.75
C PRO A 71 -16.35 -23.86 3.24
N SER A 72 -17.13 -23.17 2.43
CA SER A 72 -16.87 -23.00 0.98
C SER A 72 -15.94 -21.81 0.70
N VAL A 73 -15.89 -20.82 1.60
CA VAL A 73 -14.93 -19.70 1.60
C VAL A 73 -14.03 -19.88 2.81
N LEU A 74 -12.73 -19.86 2.57
CA LEU A 74 -11.71 -20.12 3.59
C LEU A 74 -11.23 -18.79 4.19
N THR A 75 -11.40 -18.67 5.50
CA THR A 75 -10.98 -17.51 6.28
C THR A 75 -9.90 -17.89 7.27
N ASP A 76 -9.25 -16.89 7.86
CA ASP A 76 -8.20 -17.12 8.84
C ASP A 76 -8.67 -18.08 9.96
N GLY A 77 -7.79 -19.01 10.35
CA GLY A 77 -8.06 -20.01 11.37
C GLY A 77 -8.75 -21.27 10.87
N VAL A 78 -9.20 -21.34 9.62
CA VAL A 78 -9.72 -22.59 9.02
C VAL A 78 -8.55 -23.51 8.72
N THR A 79 -8.57 -24.72 9.30
CA THR A 79 -7.52 -25.74 9.13
C THR A 79 -7.98 -26.98 8.38
N GLU A 80 -9.29 -27.13 8.17
CA GLU A 80 -9.89 -28.24 7.43
C GLU A 80 -11.20 -27.83 6.75
N VAL A 81 -11.56 -28.57 5.71
CA VAL A 81 -12.86 -28.48 5.02
C VAL A 81 -13.61 -29.78 5.24
N THR A 82 -14.84 -29.69 5.69
CA THR A 82 -15.77 -30.83 5.83
C THR A 82 -16.51 -31.07 4.54
N ILE A 83 -16.46 -32.32 4.07
CA ILE A 83 -17.19 -32.83 2.92
C ILE A 83 -18.41 -33.57 3.45
N THR A 84 -19.61 -33.22 2.99
CA THR A 84 -20.87 -33.86 3.40
C THR A 84 -21.54 -34.47 2.16
N TYR A 85 -21.81 -35.78 2.25
CA TYR A 85 -22.53 -36.53 1.23
C TYR A 85 -23.77 -37.15 1.82
N THR A 86 -24.89 -37.04 1.11
CA THR A 86 -26.19 -37.58 1.52
C THR A 86 -26.74 -38.47 0.43
N GLU A 87 -27.12 -39.68 0.80
CA GLU A 87 -27.80 -40.66 -0.06
C GLU A 87 -29.04 -41.21 0.65
N GLY A 88 -30.21 -40.94 0.09
CA GLY A 88 -31.47 -41.26 0.72
C GLY A 88 -31.66 -40.52 2.04
N ARG A 89 -31.71 -41.28 3.15
CA ARG A 89 -31.82 -40.71 4.51
C ARG A 89 -30.50 -40.75 5.30
N ALA A 90 -29.42 -41.25 4.69
CA ALA A 90 -28.13 -41.36 5.34
C ALA A 90 -27.23 -40.20 4.93
N THR A 91 -26.64 -39.52 5.91
CA THR A 91 -25.64 -38.47 5.69
C THR A 91 -24.34 -38.87 6.35
N LYS A 92 -23.23 -38.73 5.66
CA LYS A 92 -21.86 -38.97 6.15
C LYS A 92 -20.95 -37.82 5.81
N THR A 93 -19.95 -37.64 6.65
CA THR A 93 -18.95 -36.57 6.51
C THR A 93 -17.54 -37.14 6.46
N ALA A 94 -16.66 -36.43 5.80
CA ALA A 94 -15.21 -36.60 5.82
C ALA A 94 -14.56 -35.20 5.84
N SER A 95 -13.31 -35.11 6.21
CA SER A 95 -12.59 -33.83 6.13
C SER A 95 -11.29 -33.93 5.35
N THR A 96 -10.82 -32.79 4.83
CA THR A 96 -9.51 -32.65 4.23
C THR A 96 -8.81 -31.43 4.82
N PRO A 97 -7.52 -31.54 5.20
CA PRO A 97 -6.79 -30.41 5.75
C PRO A 97 -6.51 -29.36 4.69
N VAL A 98 -6.51 -28.09 5.12
CA VAL A 98 -6.13 -26.93 4.33
C VAL A 98 -5.26 -26.01 5.18
N THR A 99 -4.46 -25.19 4.51
CA THR A 99 -3.71 -24.09 5.13
C THR A 99 -4.26 -22.78 4.60
N VAL A 100 -4.62 -21.85 5.48
CA VAL A 100 -5.06 -20.50 5.11
C VAL A 100 -4.00 -19.52 5.56
N GLU A 101 -3.43 -18.82 4.57
CA GLU A 101 -2.43 -17.79 4.79
C GLU A 101 -3.11 -16.42 4.97
N LYS A 102 -2.64 -15.65 5.95
CA LYS A 102 -3.14 -14.30 6.18
C LYS A 102 -2.81 -13.37 5.01
N VAL A 103 -3.65 -12.37 4.79
CA VAL A 103 -3.45 -11.34 3.76
C VAL A 103 -3.27 -9.96 4.38
N LEU A 104 -2.50 -9.10 3.71
CA LEU A 104 -2.31 -7.72 4.13
C LEU A 104 -3.60 -6.92 3.91
N VAL A 105 -4.17 -6.37 4.99
CA VAL A 105 -5.42 -5.59 4.97
C VAL A 105 -5.13 -4.11 4.85
N SER A 106 -4.20 -3.58 5.66
CA SER A 106 -3.84 -2.16 5.67
C SER A 106 -2.44 -1.96 6.22
N ILE A 107 -1.92 -0.74 6.03
CA ILE A 107 -0.73 -0.24 6.72
C ILE A 107 -1.05 1.09 7.39
N GLU A 108 -0.35 1.39 8.49
CA GLU A 108 -0.53 2.60 9.26
C GLU A 108 0.81 3.16 9.73
N VAL A 109 0.97 4.48 9.73
CA VAL A 109 2.11 5.16 10.38
C VAL A 109 1.81 5.24 11.88
N THR A 110 2.37 4.34 12.65
CA THR A 110 2.16 4.26 14.11
C THR A 110 3.11 5.14 14.91
N THR A 111 4.25 5.53 14.31
CA THR A 111 5.16 6.53 14.86
C THR A 111 5.57 7.48 13.75
N GLN A 112 5.38 8.78 13.99
CA GLN A 112 5.77 9.83 13.03
C GLN A 112 7.29 9.90 12.90
N PRO A 113 7.85 10.33 11.75
CA PRO A 113 9.28 10.60 11.63
C PRO A 113 9.71 11.70 12.60
N THR A 114 10.97 11.68 13.00
CA THR A 114 11.56 12.70 13.89
C THR A 114 11.51 14.09 13.26
N LYS A 115 11.54 14.18 11.94
CA LYS A 115 11.45 15.41 11.18
C LYS A 115 10.11 15.48 10.44
N THR A 116 9.34 16.52 10.73
CA THR A 116 8.02 16.79 10.10
C THR A 116 7.96 18.15 9.43
N VAL A 117 9.02 18.97 9.56
CA VAL A 117 9.16 20.29 8.93
C VAL A 117 10.41 20.28 8.06
N TYR A 118 10.23 20.60 6.79
CA TYR A 118 11.24 20.57 5.74
C TYR A 118 11.41 21.96 5.12
N GLN A 119 12.54 22.18 4.50
CA GLN A 119 12.81 23.33 3.67
C GLN A 119 12.38 23.05 2.22
N TYR A 120 12.10 24.08 1.45
CA TYR A 120 11.91 23.99 0.01
C TYR A 120 13.08 23.26 -0.66
N LEU A 121 12.81 22.34 -1.57
CA LEU A 121 13.76 21.43 -2.26
C LEU A 121 14.46 20.41 -1.34
N GLU A 122 14.06 20.27 -0.11
CA GLU A 122 14.55 19.20 0.77
C GLU A 122 13.81 17.88 0.49
N GLY A 123 14.49 16.72 0.61
CA GLY A 123 13.91 15.40 0.50
C GLY A 123 13.30 14.92 1.82
N PHE A 124 12.33 14.01 1.73
CA PHE A 124 11.75 13.36 2.90
C PHE A 124 12.77 12.47 3.63
N ASP A 125 12.82 12.57 4.96
CA ASP A 125 13.64 11.75 5.85
C ASP A 125 12.71 10.89 6.73
N PRO A 126 12.67 9.55 6.55
CA PRO A 126 11.84 8.66 7.34
C PRO A 126 12.44 8.30 8.72
N ALA A 127 13.55 8.88 9.13
CA ALA A 127 14.23 8.53 10.40
C ALA A 127 13.27 8.59 11.60
N GLY A 128 13.23 7.52 12.39
CA GLY A 128 12.36 7.37 13.56
C GLY A 128 10.92 7.00 13.25
N MET A 129 10.53 6.91 11.98
CA MET A 129 9.18 6.52 11.58
C MET A 129 8.97 5.02 11.73
N VAL A 130 7.79 4.63 12.22
CA VAL A 130 7.36 3.23 12.26
C VAL A 130 6.07 3.08 11.46
N VAL A 131 6.09 2.14 10.51
CA VAL A 131 4.91 1.72 9.76
C VAL A 131 4.53 0.31 10.21
N THR A 132 3.27 0.12 10.54
CA THR A 132 2.72 -1.17 11.00
C THR A 132 1.78 -1.73 9.95
N ALA A 133 1.98 -2.99 9.60
CA ALA A 133 1.10 -3.77 8.74
C ALA A 133 0.03 -4.48 9.59
N HIS A 134 -1.22 -4.46 9.12
CA HIS A 134 -2.37 -5.15 9.70
C HIS A 134 -2.82 -6.27 8.76
N PHE A 135 -3.05 -7.45 9.30
CA PHE A 135 -3.41 -8.64 8.54
C PHE A 135 -4.84 -9.10 8.81
N SER A 136 -5.38 -9.94 7.93
CA SER A 136 -6.73 -10.49 7.99
C SER A 136 -7.02 -11.30 9.26
N ASP A 137 -5.99 -11.93 9.83
CA ASP A 137 -6.07 -12.70 11.10
C ASP A 137 -6.09 -11.81 12.35
N GLY A 138 -6.10 -10.47 12.19
CA GLY A 138 -6.01 -9.50 13.28
C GLY A 138 -4.60 -9.27 13.81
N SER A 139 -3.60 -10.01 13.31
CA SER A 139 -2.20 -9.80 13.70
C SER A 139 -1.62 -8.54 13.08
N THR A 140 -0.58 -8.02 13.71
CA THR A 140 0.19 -6.87 13.21
C THR A 140 1.68 -7.21 13.15
N ALA A 141 2.41 -6.53 12.27
CA ALA A 141 3.87 -6.62 12.20
C ALA A 141 4.47 -5.31 11.71
N PRO A 142 5.75 -5.01 12.01
CA PRO A 142 6.45 -3.90 11.37
C PRO A 142 6.49 -4.09 9.85
N ALA A 143 6.03 -3.09 9.11
CA ALA A 143 6.12 -3.06 7.64
C ALA A 143 7.53 -2.63 7.22
N THR A 144 8.51 -3.53 7.33
CA THR A 144 9.89 -3.25 6.92
C THR A 144 10.03 -3.29 5.41
N GLY A 145 10.81 -2.38 4.82
CA GLY A 145 11.01 -2.32 3.36
C GLY A 145 9.87 -1.62 2.61
N TYR A 146 9.04 -0.82 3.30
CA TYR A 146 8.12 0.07 2.62
C TYR A 146 8.89 1.07 1.73
N THR A 147 8.25 1.53 0.66
CA THR A 147 8.74 2.62 -0.18
C THR A 147 7.97 3.90 0.11
N HIS A 148 8.55 5.04 -0.19
CA HIS A 148 7.90 6.34 -0.04
C HIS A 148 8.18 7.24 -1.24
N SER A 149 7.33 8.25 -1.44
CA SER A 149 7.61 9.31 -2.39
C SER A 149 8.85 10.08 -1.95
N SER A 150 9.92 10.05 -2.77
CA SER A 150 11.25 10.57 -2.42
C SER A 150 11.64 11.84 -3.18
N ALA A 151 10.74 12.42 -3.96
CA ALA A 151 11.00 13.67 -4.66
C ALA A 151 11.23 14.82 -3.65
N ALA A 152 12.16 15.72 -3.97
CA ALA A 152 12.35 16.94 -3.20
C ALA A 152 11.06 17.78 -3.18
N PHE A 153 10.75 18.39 -2.04
CA PHE A 153 9.54 19.17 -1.85
C PHE A 153 9.60 20.49 -2.64
N SER A 154 8.91 20.57 -3.77
CA SER A 154 8.87 21.72 -4.66
C SER A 154 7.66 22.66 -4.42
N THR A 155 6.85 22.40 -3.41
CA THR A 155 5.67 23.19 -3.06
C THR A 155 5.67 23.50 -1.56
N LEU A 156 5.39 24.76 -1.20
CA LEU A 156 5.32 25.22 0.19
C LEU A 156 3.99 24.79 0.84
N GLY A 157 4.00 24.73 2.18
CA GLY A 157 2.84 24.38 2.98
C GLY A 157 2.76 22.90 3.30
N GLN A 158 1.56 22.38 3.55
CA GLN A 158 1.36 20.96 3.84
C GLN A 158 1.52 20.12 2.58
N GLN A 159 2.34 19.07 2.69
CA GLN A 159 2.59 18.09 1.62
C GLN A 159 2.32 16.68 2.16
N ALA A 160 1.63 15.87 1.36
CA ALA A 160 1.43 14.46 1.67
C ALA A 160 2.60 13.62 1.16
N VAL A 161 3.13 12.76 2.00
CA VAL A 161 4.11 11.73 1.65
C VAL A 161 3.38 10.39 1.60
N SER A 162 3.33 9.78 0.42
CA SER A 162 2.74 8.45 0.21
C SER A 162 3.74 7.37 0.58
N LEU A 163 3.24 6.30 1.20
CA LEU A 163 3.98 5.12 1.64
C LEU A 163 3.32 3.88 1.07
N ASP A 164 4.09 3.01 0.45
CA ASP A 164 3.62 1.75 -0.12
C ASP A 164 4.36 0.58 0.53
N TYR A 165 3.62 -0.45 0.90
CA TYR A 165 4.16 -1.70 1.42
C TYR A 165 3.51 -2.89 0.73
N THR A 166 4.33 -3.85 0.33
CA THR A 166 3.88 -5.07 -0.35
C THR A 166 4.22 -6.31 0.49
N TYR A 167 3.21 -7.13 0.73
CA TYR A 167 3.34 -8.43 1.40
C TYR A 167 2.64 -9.49 0.55
N GLU A 168 3.34 -10.58 0.20
CA GLU A 168 2.81 -11.69 -0.62
C GLU A 168 2.03 -11.23 -1.87
N GLY A 169 2.57 -10.21 -2.58
CA GLY A 169 1.98 -9.65 -3.79
C GLY A 169 0.78 -8.72 -3.58
N VAL A 170 0.39 -8.45 -2.33
CA VAL A 170 -0.64 -7.46 -2.00
C VAL A 170 0.01 -6.16 -1.56
N THR A 171 -0.25 -5.07 -2.27
CA THR A 171 0.24 -3.73 -1.93
C THR A 171 -0.84 -2.93 -1.22
N LYS A 172 -0.45 -2.25 -0.15
CA LYS A 172 -1.28 -1.25 0.55
C LYS A 172 -0.54 0.06 0.67
N THR A 173 -1.31 1.14 0.61
CA THR A 173 -0.81 2.52 0.65
C THR A 173 -1.38 3.24 1.86
N THR A 174 -0.56 4.07 2.48
CA THR A 174 -0.96 5.08 3.47
C THR A 174 -0.24 6.38 3.20
N SER A 175 -0.54 7.45 3.93
CA SER A 175 0.17 8.72 3.81
C SER A 175 0.28 9.43 5.14
N LEU A 176 1.29 10.30 5.24
CA LEU A 176 1.42 11.27 6.32
C LEU A 176 1.59 12.67 5.75
N ASN A 177 1.30 13.70 6.54
CA ASN A 177 1.50 15.09 6.16
C ASN A 177 2.75 15.66 6.82
N VAL A 178 3.53 16.39 6.01
CA VAL A 178 4.68 17.19 6.47
C VAL A 178 4.47 18.66 6.10
N THR A 179 5.20 19.57 6.73
CA THR A 179 5.14 21.00 6.43
C THR A 179 6.42 21.44 5.71
N VAL A 180 6.29 22.09 4.56
CA VAL A 180 7.40 22.63 3.79
C VAL A 180 7.43 24.15 3.95
N LYS A 181 8.56 24.68 4.43
CA LYS A 181 8.81 26.11 4.62
C LYS A 181 9.72 26.65 3.55
N ALA A 182 9.55 27.93 3.24
CA ALA A 182 10.48 28.65 2.38
C ALA A 182 11.85 28.75 3.04
N ILE A 183 12.89 28.85 2.19
CA ILE A 183 14.26 29.11 2.63
C ILE A 183 14.42 30.62 2.85
N GLU A 184 14.85 31.03 4.04
CA GLU A 184 15.17 32.42 4.30
C GLU A 184 16.51 32.78 3.66
N VAL A 185 16.55 33.93 3.00
CA VAL A 185 17.75 34.52 2.42
C VAL A 185 17.87 35.98 2.87
N PRO A 186 19.10 36.47 3.14
CA PRO A 186 19.27 37.85 3.58
C PRO A 186 18.87 38.84 2.47
N VAL A 187 18.38 40.00 2.88
CA VAL A 187 18.22 41.13 1.97
C VAL A 187 19.60 41.58 1.48
N PRO A 188 19.83 41.72 0.18
CA PRO A 188 21.11 42.19 -0.32
C PRO A 188 21.47 43.58 0.21
N THR A 189 22.76 43.84 0.39
CA THR A 189 23.27 45.15 0.78
C THR A 189 24.33 45.61 -0.21
N GLN A 190 24.44 46.92 -0.42
CA GLN A 190 25.51 47.46 -1.27
C GLN A 190 26.86 47.06 -0.67
N LYS A 191 27.77 46.53 -1.51
CA LYS A 191 29.11 46.14 -1.06
C LYS A 191 30.00 47.36 -0.80
N ASP A 192 30.15 48.18 -1.81
CA ASP A 192 30.99 49.38 -1.78
C ASP A 192 30.26 50.49 -2.54
N ALA A 193 30.34 51.72 -2.07
CA ALA A 193 29.83 52.89 -2.78
C ALA A 193 30.81 53.32 -3.88
N PRO A 194 30.44 53.23 -5.18
CA PRO A 194 31.33 53.70 -6.22
C PRO A 194 31.48 55.22 -6.15
N ALA A 195 32.70 55.69 -6.42
CA ALA A 195 33.01 57.13 -6.44
C ALA A 195 32.47 57.75 -7.77
N TYR A 196 31.96 58.96 -7.66
CA TYR A 196 31.53 59.73 -8.80
C TYR A 196 32.73 60.12 -9.68
N ASP A 197 32.66 59.87 -11.00
CA ASP A 197 33.67 60.27 -11.97
C ASP A 197 33.03 60.74 -13.32
N GLY A 198 31.73 60.99 -13.33
CA GLY A 198 30.95 61.39 -14.49
C GLY A 198 30.53 60.24 -15.41
N GLY A 199 30.94 58.99 -15.12
CA GLY A 199 30.52 57.79 -15.84
C GLY A 199 29.42 57.04 -15.14
N SER A 200 28.73 56.15 -15.89
CA SER A 200 27.71 55.26 -15.29
C SER A 200 28.32 54.32 -14.30
N LYS A 201 27.67 54.17 -13.13
CA LYS A 201 28.03 53.29 -12.04
C LYS A 201 26.90 52.31 -11.74
N SER A 202 27.25 51.05 -11.44
CA SER A 202 26.33 50.05 -10.94
C SER A 202 26.79 49.53 -9.58
N PRO A 203 25.90 49.27 -8.64
CA PRO A 203 26.28 48.76 -7.33
C PRO A 203 26.71 47.29 -7.41
N ALA A 204 27.70 46.91 -6.62
CA ALA A 204 27.94 45.51 -6.27
C ALA A 204 27.15 45.16 -5.00
N TRP A 205 26.65 43.96 -4.93
CA TRP A 205 25.77 43.53 -3.84
C TRP A 205 26.38 42.38 -3.02
N ASN A 206 26.39 42.53 -1.71
CA ASN A 206 26.59 41.41 -0.79
C ASN A 206 25.27 40.61 -0.65
N GLY A 207 25.33 39.30 -0.68
CA GLY A 207 24.16 38.43 -0.52
C GLY A 207 23.25 38.31 -1.75
N TYR A 208 23.61 38.90 -2.88
CA TYR A 208 22.88 38.72 -4.14
C TYR A 208 23.24 37.36 -4.77
N ASP A 209 22.21 36.62 -5.14
CA ASP A 209 22.32 35.33 -5.84
C ASP A 209 21.27 35.30 -6.98
N SER A 210 21.74 35.37 -8.21
CA SER A 210 20.87 35.39 -9.40
C SER A 210 20.03 34.14 -9.62
N VAL A 211 20.34 33.04 -8.94
CA VAL A 211 19.52 31.80 -8.94
C VAL A 211 18.31 31.94 -8.03
N LYS A 212 18.46 32.73 -6.96
CA LYS A 212 17.43 32.90 -5.92
C LYS A 212 16.60 34.14 -6.05
N MET A 213 17.15 35.20 -6.75
CA MET A 213 16.48 36.48 -6.86
C MET A 213 16.79 37.21 -8.15
N ALA A 214 15.85 38.03 -8.58
CA ALA A 214 16.05 39.03 -9.62
C ALA A 214 16.26 40.43 -9.01
N VAL A 215 17.03 41.29 -9.68
CA VAL A 215 17.17 42.69 -9.33
C VAL A 215 16.57 43.57 -10.45
N ALA A 216 15.84 44.59 -10.05
CA ALA A 216 15.19 45.57 -10.92
C ALA A 216 15.22 46.97 -10.29
N GLY A 217 14.52 47.93 -10.85
CA GLY A 217 14.53 49.32 -10.39
C GLY A 217 15.72 50.10 -10.97
N THR A 218 16.32 51.00 -10.21
CA THR A 218 17.47 51.78 -10.67
C THR A 218 18.74 50.99 -10.34
N THR A 219 19.28 50.25 -11.32
CA THR A 219 20.47 49.40 -11.21
C THR A 219 21.75 50.05 -11.70
N ASP A 220 21.65 51.28 -12.22
CA ASP A 220 22.77 52.09 -12.64
C ASP A 220 22.44 53.59 -12.44
N GLY A 221 23.47 54.42 -12.26
CA GLY A 221 23.36 55.87 -12.06
C GLY A 221 24.61 56.58 -12.51
N ILE A 222 24.50 57.88 -12.80
CA ILE A 222 25.65 58.70 -13.26
C ILE A 222 26.04 59.71 -12.17
N ASN A 223 25.08 60.35 -11.52
CA ASN A 223 25.34 61.43 -10.57
C ASN A 223 25.58 60.88 -9.15
N ALA A 224 26.36 61.63 -8.34
CA ALA A 224 26.39 61.35 -6.91
C ALA A 224 24.99 61.49 -6.31
N GLY A 225 24.59 60.54 -5.45
CA GLY A 225 23.25 60.51 -4.87
C GLY A 225 22.80 59.11 -4.47
N THR A 226 21.52 59.06 -4.04
CA THR A 226 20.87 57.79 -3.62
C THR A 226 19.95 57.28 -4.71
N TYR A 227 19.99 56.00 -4.95
CA TYR A 227 19.21 55.26 -5.93
C TYR A 227 18.55 54.04 -5.23
N THR A 228 17.47 53.53 -5.79
CA THR A 228 16.74 52.39 -5.18
C THR A 228 16.67 51.23 -6.15
N ALA A 229 17.15 50.10 -5.72
CA ALA A 229 17.01 48.81 -6.37
C ALA A 229 15.89 47.98 -5.71
N LYS A 230 15.20 47.16 -6.51
CA LYS A 230 14.19 46.22 -6.03
C LYS A 230 14.68 44.79 -6.25
N PHE A 231 14.66 43.98 -5.22
CA PHE A 231 14.94 42.55 -5.29
C PHE A 231 13.65 41.77 -5.18
N THR A 232 13.45 40.78 -6.05
CA THR A 232 12.31 39.88 -6.06
C THR A 232 12.82 38.44 -6.01
N LEU A 233 12.44 37.71 -5.00
CA LEU A 233 12.83 36.29 -4.80
C LEU A 233 12.03 35.39 -5.72
N VAL A 234 12.66 34.31 -6.18
CA VAL A 234 11.95 33.23 -6.87
C VAL A 234 11.15 32.41 -5.85
N TYR A 235 10.18 31.65 -6.34
CA TYR A 235 9.34 30.78 -5.50
C TYR A 235 10.20 29.85 -4.63
N GLY A 236 9.80 29.68 -3.39
CA GLY A 236 10.50 28.82 -2.40
C GLY A 236 11.47 29.58 -1.50
N TYR A 237 11.70 30.89 -1.71
CA TYR A 237 12.54 31.74 -0.88
C TYR A 237 11.78 32.93 -0.32
N LEU A 238 12.17 33.37 0.87
CA LEU A 238 11.63 34.57 1.53
C LEU A 238 12.76 35.38 2.17
N PHE A 239 12.57 36.69 2.27
CA PHE A 239 13.39 37.53 3.16
C PHE A 239 13.01 37.30 4.63
N PRO A 240 13.85 37.68 5.60
CA PRO A 240 13.58 37.41 7.04
C PRO A 240 12.29 38.04 7.56
N ASN A 241 11.78 39.08 6.89
CA ASN A 241 10.49 39.71 7.21
C ASN A 241 9.27 38.94 6.63
N GLY A 242 9.48 37.80 5.98
CA GLY A 242 8.44 36.96 5.39
C GLY A 242 7.93 37.45 4.02
N THR A 243 8.58 38.42 3.38
CA THR A 243 8.22 38.91 2.05
C THR A 243 9.07 38.26 0.96
N SER A 244 8.59 38.26 -0.27
CA SER A 244 9.35 37.86 -1.48
C SER A 244 9.98 39.06 -2.21
N GLU A 245 9.75 40.27 -1.72
CA GLU A 245 10.27 41.50 -2.32
C GLU A 245 10.92 42.39 -1.28
N ALA A 246 12.00 43.06 -1.64
CA ALA A 246 12.64 44.08 -0.83
C ALA A 246 13.17 45.21 -1.73
N THR A 247 13.11 46.43 -1.22
CA THR A 247 13.78 47.60 -1.83
C THR A 247 15.00 47.95 -0.99
N VAL A 248 16.10 48.27 -1.69
CA VAL A 248 17.38 48.62 -1.08
C VAL A 248 17.93 49.86 -1.75
N ASP A 249 18.26 50.84 -0.93
CA ASP A 249 18.93 52.06 -1.42
C ASP A 249 20.41 51.78 -1.57
N TRP A 250 20.99 52.36 -2.62
CA TRP A 250 22.41 52.35 -2.91
C TRP A 250 22.89 53.75 -3.30
N ILE A 251 24.18 54.05 -3.13
CA ILE A 251 24.69 55.38 -3.28
C ILE A 251 25.92 55.42 -4.23
N ILE A 252 26.06 56.56 -4.95
CA ILE A 252 27.30 57.00 -5.60
C ILE A 252 27.83 58.14 -4.75
N SER A 253 29.06 58.03 -4.22
CA SER A 253 29.70 59.01 -3.36
C SER A 253 30.59 59.99 -4.09
#